data_5f977737956a18452cc83b60d57e7a2f
#
_entry.id   5f977737956a18452cc83b60d57e7a2f
#
_cell.length_a   1.000
_cell.length_b   1.000
_cell.length_c   1.000
_cell.angle_alpha   90.00
_cell.angle_beta   90.00
_cell.angle_gamma   90.00
#
_symmetry.space_group_name_H-M   'P 1'
#
loop_
_entity.id
_entity.type
_entity.pdbx_description
1 polymer ?
#
loop_
_entity_poly.entity_id
_entity_poly.type
_entity_poly.pdbx_seq_one_letter_code
_entity_poly.pdbx_strand_id
1 'polypeptide(L)'
;MTRGVLAVACLIGAAAIAHAQQRPDVSGNWMLNGGKTTFAEWHLTDAGDRRFKAYDYKKDDPALKCIGTSWTRVWLNPNVLVKVTQNPTDVRLQYEWMDIDRRIPLVDPTAARLKRSLPIPNMPGLGTSVAWYDGDALVIETRDIEPGYVSTMQEWAGLPQSRMMRTIERLSLANPNLLSIQITHVDPANYRDPLQVTITYPRSKFELMHYGCDPKDAQITEPNK
;
A
#
# COMPACT_ATOMS: atom_id res chain seq x y z
N MET A 1 31.15 -49.96 56.98
CA MET A 1 30.47 -50.26 55.65
C MET A 1 29.57 -49.11 55.32
N THR A 2 30.09 -48.13 54.56
CA THR A 2 29.33 -46.89 54.19
C THR A 2 29.05 -46.99 52.72
N ARG A 3 27.75 -47.06 52.38
CA ARG A 3 27.22 -47.09 51.00
C ARG A 3 27.05 -45.66 50.54
N GLY A 4 27.85 -45.23 49.56
CA GLY A 4 27.64 -43.96 48.86
C GLY A 4 26.56 -44.10 47.81
N VAL A 5 25.57 -43.16 47.85
CA VAL A 5 24.52 -43.01 46.83
C VAL A 5 25.00 -41.98 45.85
N LEU A 6 25.26 -42.39 44.58
CA LEU A 6 25.49 -41.47 43.46
C LEU A 6 24.12 -40.94 42.97
N ALA A 7 23.90 -39.63 43.10
CA ALA A 7 22.78 -38.95 42.47
C ALA A 7 23.16 -38.53 41.05
N VAL A 8 22.53 -39.12 40.05
CA VAL A 8 22.64 -38.70 38.63
C VAL A 8 21.64 -37.58 38.39
N ALA A 9 22.14 -36.35 38.21
CA ALA A 9 21.35 -35.21 37.81
C ALA A 9 21.17 -35.23 36.28
N CYS A 10 19.94 -35.58 35.80
CA CYS A 10 19.55 -35.41 34.40
C CYS A 10 19.27 -33.91 34.12
N LEU A 11 20.21 -33.27 33.43
CA LEU A 11 19.98 -31.94 32.82
C LEU A 11 19.09 -32.11 31.58
N ILE A 12 17.80 -31.81 31.71
CA ILE A 12 16.88 -31.70 30.57
C ILE A 12 17.14 -30.32 29.96
N GLY A 13 17.92 -30.27 28.89
CA GLY A 13 18.11 -29.09 28.08
C GLY A 13 16.80 -28.79 27.28
N ALA A 14 16.07 -27.77 27.70
CA ALA A 14 14.94 -27.24 26.89
C ALA A 14 15.50 -26.57 25.62
N ALA A 15 15.48 -27.30 24.50
CA ALA A 15 15.75 -26.70 23.21
C ALA A 15 14.59 -25.74 22.88
N ALA A 16 14.86 -24.45 22.97
CA ALA A 16 13.94 -23.43 22.45
C ALA A 16 13.86 -23.61 20.93
N ILE A 17 12.78 -24.19 20.43
CA ILE A 17 12.48 -24.23 18.99
C ILE A 17 12.14 -22.80 18.61
N ALA A 18 13.11 -22.06 18.07
CA ALA A 18 12.85 -20.80 17.40
C ALA A 18 11.96 -21.12 16.19
N HIS A 19 10.65 -20.86 16.32
CA HIS A 19 9.77 -20.88 15.19
C HIS A 19 10.23 -19.74 14.28
N ALA A 20 10.93 -20.06 13.19
CA ALA A 20 11.16 -19.12 12.13
C ALA A 20 9.76 -18.65 11.67
N GLN A 21 9.43 -17.41 11.96
CA GLN A 21 8.14 -16.83 11.60
C GLN A 21 7.98 -16.93 10.09
N GLN A 22 7.03 -17.76 9.66
CA GLN A 22 6.81 -18.02 8.24
C GLN A 22 6.40 -16.70 7.59
N ARG A 23 7.11 -16.28 6.55
CA ARG A 23 6.78 -15.06 5.80
C ARG A 23 5.36 -15.19 5.26
N PRO A 24 4.50 -14.16 5.45
CA PRO A 24 3.16 -14.18 4.89
C PRO A 24 3.25 -14.24 3.37
N ASP A 25 2.49 -15.13 2.74
CA ASP A 25 2.40 -15.23 1.29
C ASP A 25 1.14 -14.53 0.79
N VAL A 26 1.28 -13.28 0.40
CA VAL A 26 0.22 -12.47 -0.21
C VAL A 26 0.30 -12.49 -1.75
N SER A 27 1.11 -13.37 -2.33
CA SER A 27 1.24 -13.49 -3.78
C SER A 27 -0.08 -13.93 -4.43
N GLY A 28 -0.30 -13.47 -5.64
CA GLY A 28 -1.47 -13.82 -6.45
C GLY A 28 -2.08 -12.65 -7.18
N ASN A 29 -3.20 -12.94 -7.83
CA ASN A 29 -4.01 -11.99 -8.56
C ASN A 29 -5.20 -11.56 -7.68
N TRP A 30 -5.42 -10.28 -7.55
CA TRP A 30 -6.41 -9.67 -6.67
C TRP A 30 -7.22 -8.63 -7.41
N MET A 31 -8.54 -8.56 -7.18
CA MET A 31 -9.41 -7.58 -7.83
C MET A 31 -10.38 -6.98 -6.82
N LEU A 32 -10.56 -5.65 -6.85
CA LEU A 32 -11.43 -4.95 -5.90
C LEU A 32 -12.92 -5.31 -6.06
N ASN A 33 -13.33 -5.86 -7.20
CA ASN A 33 -14.72 -6.24 -7.44
C ASN A 33 -15.26 -7.19 -6.35
N GLY A 34 -16.28 -6.73 -5.63
CA GLY A 34 -16.82 -7.40 -4.44
C GLY A 34 -16.04 -7.16 -3.14
N GLY A 35 -14.95 -6.41 -3.18
CA GLY A 35 -14.23 -5.95 -1.99
C GLY A 35 -14.94 -4.75 -1.32
N LYS A 36 -14.41 -4.38 -0.14
CA LYS A 36 -14.89 -3.24 0.63
C LYS A 36 -13.81 -2.21 0.81
N THR A 37 -14.21 -0.95 0.80
CA THR A 37 -13.35 0.19 1.15
C THR A 37 -13.95 0.92 2.33
N THR A 38 -13.12 1.25 3.30
CA THR A 38 -13.49 2.03 4.47
C THR A 38 -12.42 3.07 4.76
N PHE A 39 -12.80 4.34 4.78
CA PHE A 39 -12.00 5.41 5.34
C PHE A 39 -12.40 5.57 6.80
N ALA A 40 -11.42 5.65 7.70
CA ALA A 40 -11.68 6.11 9.05
C ALA A 40 -12.05 7.59 9.02
N GLU A 41 -12.67 8.09 10.09
CA GLU A 41 -12.89 9.52 10.26
C GLU A 41 -11.55 10.27 10.15
N TRP A 42 -11.54 11.40 9.46
CA TRP A 42 -10.34 12.20 9.25
C TRP A 42 -10.51 13.62 9.76
N HIS A 43 -9.46 14.15 10.34
CA HIS A 43 -9.44 15.50 10.88
C HIS A 43 -8.38 16.33 10.15
N LEU A 44 -8.85 17.24 9.30
CA LEU A 44 -7.96 18.11 8.55
C LEU A 44 -7.41 19.26 9.45
N THR A 45 -6.18 19.66 9.17
CA THR A 45 -5.68 20.96 9.61
C THR A 45 -6.40 22.07 8.86
N ASP A 46 -6.29 23.32 9.31
CA ASP A 46 -6.87 24.45 8.57
C ASP A 46 -6.29 24.60 7.15
N ALA A 47 -5.03 24.21 6.97
CA ALA A 47 -4.39 24.17 5.64
C ALA A 47 -4.93 23.02 4.79
N GLY A 48 -5.12 21.84 5.39
CA GLY A 48 -5.73 20.68 4.73
C GLY A 48 -7.17 20.94 4.30
N ASP A 49 -7.97 21.56 5.17
CA ASP A 49 -9.36 21.91 4.90
C ASP A 49 -9.49 22.89 3.73
N ARG A 50 -8.63 23.94 3.70
CA ARG A 50 -8.61 24.85 2.55
C ARG A 50 -8.27 24.14 1.23
N ARG A 51 -7.31 23.21 1.24
CA ARG A 51 -6.94 22.44 0.04
C ARG A 51 -8.06 21.50 -0.39
N PHE A 52 -8.69 20.83 0.57
CA PHE A 52 -9.82 19.93 0.32
C PHE A 52 -10.98 20.67 -0.34
N LYS A 53 -11.36 21.84 0.19
CA LYS A 53 -12.44 22.67 -0.35
C LYS A 53 -12.12 23.33 -1.70
N ALA A 54 -10.83 23.53 -1.99
CA ALA A 54 -10.38 24.12 -3.25
C ALA A 54 -10.27 23.12 -4.40
N TYR A 55 -10.44 21.83 -4.14
CA TYR A 55 -10.33 20.79 -5.15
C TYR A 55 -11.36 20.97 -6.28
N ASP A 56 -10.87 20.99 -7.51
CA ASP A 56 -11.68 21.03 -8.73
C ASP A 56 -11.36 19.79 -9.58
N TYR A 57 -12.27 18.84 -9.64
CA TYR A 57 -12.10 17.59 -10.35
C TYR A 57 -11.61 17.77 -11.81
N LYS A 58 -12.13 18.77 -12.54
CA LYS A 58 -11.76 19.00 -13.94
C LYS A 58 -10.32 19.49 -14.11
N LYS A 59 -9.75 20.11 -13.08
CA LYS A 59 -8.39 20.71 -13.12
C LYS A 59 -7.36 19.86 -12.38
N ASP A 60 -7.78 19.30 -11.26
CA ASP A 60 -6.87 18.80 -10.24
C ASP A 60 -6.75 17.26 -10.23
N ASP A 61 -7.63 16.52 -10.95
CA ASP A 61 -7.49 15.07 -11.05
C ASP A 61 -6.39 14.68 -12.06
N PRO A 62 -5.23 14.20 -11.59
CA PRO A 62 -4.16 13.80 -12.49
C PRO A 62 -4.50 12.56 -13.31
N ALA A 63 -5.51 11.79 -12.95
CA ALA A 63 -5.98 10.64 -13.74
C ALA A 63 -6.48 11.07 -15.14
N LEU A 64 -6.95 12.32 -15.30
CA LEU A 64 -7.29 12.90 -16.59
C LEU A 64 -6.10 13.09 -17.53
N LYS A 65 -4.88 12.91 -17.02
CA LYS A 65 -3.61 12.94 -17.76
C LYS A 65 -2.87 11.62 -17.70
N CYS A 66 -3.57 10.53 -17.34
CA CYS A 66 -2.99 9.20 -17.12
C CYS A 66 -1.87 9.19 -16.05
N ILE A 67 -2.01 9.97 -14.99
CA ILE A 67 -1.05 10.08 -13.90
C ILE A 67 -1.69 9.54 -12.61
N GLY A 68 -1.01 8.61 -11.95
CA GLY A 68 -1.39 8.11 -10.64
C GLY A 68 -1.12 9.15 -9.56
N THR A 69 -2.07 9.38 -8.66
CA THR A 69 -1.96 10.44 -7.64
C THR A 69 -1.46 9.95 -6.29
N SER A 70 -1.90 8.80 -5.83
CA SER A 70 -1.48 8.19 -4.55
C SER A 70 -1.64 6.68 -4.57
N TRP A 71 -1.03 5.97 -3.62
CA TRP A 71 -1.24 4.52 -3.50
C TRP A 71 -2.67 4.18 -3.10
N THR A 72 -3.33 4.96 -2.25
CA THR A 72 -4.77 4.77 -2.00
C THR A 72 -5.58 4.86 -3.28
N ARG A 73 -5.35 5.89 -4.11
CA ARG A 73 -6.08 6.03 -5.37
C ARG A 73 -5.78 4.89 -6.35
N VAL A 74 -4.54 4.40 -6.38
CA VAL A 74 -4.16 3.24 -7.20
C VAL A 74 -4.93 1.99 -6.75
N TRP A 75 -5.03 1.74 -5.45
CA TRP A 75 -5.80 0.62 -4.91
C TRP A 75 -7.32 0.77 -5.06
N LEU A 76 -7.87 1.97 -5.20
CA LEU A 76 -9.32 2.21 -5.24
C LEU A 76 -9.98 1.94 -6.59
N ASN A 77 -9.24 1.46 -7.60
CA ASN A 77 -9.85 1.25 -8.92
C ASN A 77 -10.65 -0.05 -8.96
N PRO A 78 -11.98 0.01 -9.16
CA PRO A 78 -12.79 -1.18 -9.30
C PRO A 78 -12.52 -1.87 -10.64
N ASN A 79 -12.73 -3.20 -10.66
CA ASN A 79 -12.63 -4.04 -11.87
C ASN A 79 -11.27 -4.06 -12.56
N VAL A 80 -10.21 -3.57 -11.90
CA VAL A 80 -8.84 -3.71 -12.38
C VAL A 80 -8.07 -4.66 -11.46
N LEU A 81 -7.14 -5.39 -12.04
CA LEU A 81 -6.39 -6.43 -11.37
C LEU A 81 -5.10 -5.87 -10.76
N VAL A 82 -4.73 -6.41 -9.62
CA VAL A 82 -3.40 -6.23 -9.03
C VAL A 82 -2.75 -7.61 -8.86
N LYS A 83 -1.57 -7.77 -9.45
CA LYS A 83 -0.75 -8.97 -9.29
C LYS A 83 0.37 -8.71 -8.31
N VAL A 84 0.43 -9.49 -7.24
CA VAL A 84 1.51 -9.45 -6.25
C VAL A 84 2.43 -10.65 -6.46
N THR A 85 3.73 -10.38 -6.56
CA THR A 85 4.78 -11.41 -6.64
C THR A 85 5.82 -11.14 -5.56
N GLN A 86 6.07 -12.13 -4.70
CA GLN A 86 7.09 -12.04 -3.66
C GLN A 86 8.34 -12.81 -4.08
N ASN A 87 9.47 -12.10 -4.17
CA ASN A 87 10.78 -12.66 -4.48
C ASN A 87 11.67 -12.68 -3.20
N PRO A 88 12.81 -13.32 -3.21
CA PRO A 88 13.72 -13.32 -2.06
C PRO A 88 14.22 -11.93 -1.63
N THR A 89 14.37 -11.00 -2.56
CA THR A 89 14.99 -9.67 -2.34
C THR A 89 14.07 -8.49 -2.63
N ASP A 90 12.92 -8.73 -3.26
CA ASP A 90 11.97 -7.68 -3.61
C ASP A 90 10.54 -8.21 -3.64
N VAL A 91 9.59 -7.28 -3.63
CA VAL A 91 8.20 -7.54 -3.95
C VAL A 91 7.83 -6.73 -5.18
N ARG A 92 7.14 -7.36 -6.12
CA ARG A 92 6.61 -6.71 -7.32
C ARG A 92 5.10 -6.64 -7.24
N LEU A 93 4.55 -5.43 -7.39
CA LEU A 93 3.13 -5.18 -7.53
C LEU A 93 2.88 -4.60 -8.92
N GLN A 94 2.09 -5.31 -9.71
CA GLN A 94 1.69 -4.88 -11.04
C GLN A 94 0.21 -4.54 -10.98
N TYR A 95 -0.11 -3.28 -11.26
CA TYR A 95 -1.48 -2.79 -11.28
C TYR A 95 -1.90 -2.63 -12.74
N GLU A 96 -3.02 -3.20 -13.08
CA GLU A 96 -3.62 -3.02 -14.40
C GLU A 96 -3.90 -1.55 -14.67
N TRP A 97 -4.40 -0.83 -13.65
CA TRP A 97 -4.65 0.60 -13.76
C TRP A 97 -3.37 1.37 -14.11
N MET A 98 -3.39 2.04 -15.24
CA MET A 98 -2.28 2.83 -15.80
C MET A 98 -0.98 2.03 -15.99
N ASP A 99 -1.08 0.71 -16.11
CA ASP A 99 0.06 -0.21 -16.33
C ASP A 99 1.20 -0.01 -15.31
N ILE A 100 0.85 0.30 -14.06
CA ILE A 100 1.85 0.58 -13.02
C ILE A 100 2.59 -0.70 -12.63
N ASP A 101 3.92 -0.67 -12.76
CA ASP A 101 4.82 -1.74 -12.31
C ASP A 101 5.71 -1.22 -11.18
N ARG A 102 5.46 -1.68 -9.96
CA ARG A 102 6.14 -1.27 -8.73
C ARG A 102 7.02 -2.40 -8.21
N ARG A 103 8.32 -2.25 -8.32
CA ARG A 103 9.30 -3.18 -7.74
C ARG A 103 9.91 -2.57 -6.48
N ILE A 104 9.73 -3.21 -5.34
CA ILE A 104 10.07 -2.67 -4.01
C ILE A 104 11.10 -3.59 -3.36
N PRO A 105 12.30 -3.08 -3.01
CA PRO A 105 13.30 -3.87 -2.33
C PRO A 105 12.83 -4.26 -0.93
N LEU A 106 13.06 -5.53 -0.56
CA LEU A 106 12.95 -6.00 0.81
C LEU A 106 14.18 -5.54 1.61
N VAL A 107 13.94 -4.93 2.75
CA VAL A 107 14.97 -4.33 3.59
C VAL A 107 14.82 -4.77 5.04
N ASP A 108 15.89 -4.64 5.81
CA ASP A 108 15.82 -4.60 7.27
C ASP A 108 15.37 -3.17 7.67
N PRO A 109 14.19 -3.00 8.27
CA PRO A 109 13.67 -1.67 8.62
C PRO A 109 14.50 -0.95 9.69
N THR A 110 15.38 -1.66 10.38
CA THR A 110 16.28 -1.10 11.42
C THR A 110 17.60 -0.60 10.85
N ALA A 111 17.87 -0.84 9.56
CA ALA A 111 19.12 -0.41 8.94
C ALA A 111 19.21 1.13 8.87
N ALA A 112 20.39 1.67 9.15
CA ALA A 112 20.63 3.12 9.18
C ALA A 112 20.35 3.82 7.83
N ARG A 113 20.48 3.08 6.71
CA ARG A 113 20.14 3.56 5.37
C ARG A 113 19.35 2.48 4.62
N LEU A 114 18.19 2.85 4.12
CA LEU A 114 17.33 1.98 3.34
C LEU A 114 17.52 2.26 1.85
N LYS A 115 17.81 1.21 1.07
CA LYS A 115 17.78 1.29 -0.38
C LYS A 115 16.32 1.30 -0.83
N ARG A 116 15.82 2.42 -1.32
CA ARG A 116 14.45 2.57 -1.79
C ARG A 116 14.28 2.13 -3.24
N SER A 117 13.04 1.89 -3.66
CA SER A 117 12.70 1.66 -5.06
C SER A 117 13.05 2.87 -5.92
N LEU A 118 13.12 2.67 -7.22
CA LEU A 118 13.08 3.79 -8.16
C LEU A 118 11.66 4.43 -8.14
N PRO A 119 11.55 5.73 -8.44
CA PRO A 119 10.26 6.35 -8.65
C PRO A 119 9.58 5.75 -9.90
N ILE A 120 8.25 5.70 -9.89
CA ILE A 120 7.48 5.31 -11.08
C ILE A 120 7.58 6.44 -12.11
N PRO A 121 7.98 6.16 -13.36
CA PRO A 121 8.10 7.19 -14.39
C PRO A 121 6.78 7.97 -14.57
N ASN A 122 6.90 9.29 -14.66
CA ASN A 122 5.78 10.23 -14.85
C ASN A 122 4.70 10.20 -13.74
N MET A 123 4.96 9.56 -12.59
CA MET A 123 4.00 9.46 -11.47
C MET A 123 4.62 9.94 -10.16
N PRO A 124 4.97 11.22 -10.04
CA PRO A 124 5.71 11.74 -8.88
C PRO A 124 4.91 11.66 -7.57
N GLY A 125 3.58 11.63 -7.64
CA GLY A 125 2.70 11.45 -6.49
C GLY A 125 2.80 10.09 -5.81
N LEU A 126 3.46 9.10 -6.44
CA LEU A 126 3.62 7.74 -5.92
C LEU A 126 4.93 7.54 -5.12
N GLY A 127 5.89 8.46 -5.20
CA GLY A 127 7.12 8.45 -4.40
C GLY A 127 8.02 7.23 -4.58
N THR A 128 8.83 6.95 -3.55
CA THR A 128 9.76 5.81 -3.49
C THR A 128 9.47 4.93 -2.29
N SER A 129 9.70 3.61 -2.40
CA SER A 129 9.22 2.63 -1.41
C SER A 129 10.30 1.67 -0.95
N VAL A 130 10.11 1.13 0.27
CA VAL A 130 10.79 -0.05 0.81
C VAL A 130 9.74 -1.01 1.36
N ALA A 131 10.09 -2.29 1.49
CA ALA A 131 9.21 -3.29 2.10
C ALA A 131 9.95 -4.15 3.11
N TRP A 132 9.21 -4.70 4.07
CA TRP A 132 9.66 -5.69 5.03
C TRP A 132 8.48 -6.55 5.50
N TYR A 133 8.76 -7.63 6.21
CA TYR A 133 7.73 -8.43 6.86
C TYR A 133 7.64 -8.06 8.34
N ASP A 134 6.41 -7.91 8.83
CA ASP A 134 6.11 -7.62 10.23
C ASP A 134 4.90 -8.47 10.67
N GLY A 135 5.17 -9.49 11.45
CA GLY A 135 4.16 -10.46 11.83
C GLY A 135 3.61 -11.20 10.62
N ASP A 136 2.31 -11.12 10.46
CA ASP A 136 1.52 -11.72 9.38
C ASP A 136 1.33 -10.79 8.17
N ALA A 137 2.01 -9.66 8.15
CA ALA A 137 1.86 -8.65 7.09
C ALA A 137 3.16 -8.42 6.29
N LEU A 138 3.00 -8.17 5.01
CA LEU A 138 3.94 -7.45 4.19
C LEU A 138 3.69 -5.96 4.40
N VAL A 139 4.70 -5.23 4.87
CA VAL A 139 4.63 -3.79 5.12
C VAL A 139 5.40 -3.06 4.04
N ILE A 140 4.80 -2.01 3.48
CA ILE A 140 5.43 -1.15 2.48
C ILE A 140 5.40 0.28 3.01
N GLU A 141 6.56 0.93 3.09
CA GLU A 141 6.65 2.36 3.42
C GLU A 141 7.03 3.16 2.18
N THR A 142 6.26 4.21 1.90
CA THR A 142 6.52 5.15 0.81
C THR A 142 6.80 6.55 1.35
N ARG A 143 7.80 7.20 0.76
CA ARG A 143 8.22 8.59 1.00
C ARG A 143 8.52 9.28 -0.33
N ASP A 144 9.07 10.48 -0.27
CA ASP A 144 9.45 11.30 -1.44
C ASP A 144 8.26 11.54 -2.37
N ILE A 145 7.12 11.78 -1.77
CA ILE A 145 5.82 11.95 -2.43
C ILE A 145 5.68 13.42 -2.85
N GLU A 146 5.32 13.66 -4.12
CA GLU A 146 4.97 15.01 -4.56
C GLU A 146 3.56 15.41 -4.12
N PRO A 147 3.29 16.72 -3.93
CA PRO A 147 1.97 17.21 -3.57
C PRO A 147 0.89 16.81 -4.57
N GLY A 148 -0.30 16.51 -4.05
CA GLY A 148 -1.44 16.07 -4.83
C GLY A 148 -2.60 15.70 -3.92
N TYR A 149 -3.27 14.58 -4.24
CA TYR A 149 -4.45 14.12 -3.52
C TYR A 149 -4.35 12.64 -3.18
N VAL A 150 -4.79 12.28 -1.97
CA VAL A 150 -4.90 10.88 -1.53
C VAL A 150 -5.98 10.15 -2.32
N SER A 151 -7.09 10.85 -2.59
CA SER A 151 -8.17 10.33 -3.44
C SER A 151 -8.75 11.43 -4.31
N THR A 152 -9.17 11.04 -5.51
CA THR A 152 -9.90 11.88 -6.47
C THR A 152 -11.28 11.29 -6.75
N MET A 153 -11.74 10.34 -5.92
CA MET A 153 -12.98 9.59 -6.15
C MET A 153 -14.02 9.84 -5.05
N GLN A 154 -15.28 9.96 -5.47
CA GLN A 154 -16.46 10.00 -4.62
C GLN A 154 -16.36 11.03 -3.49
N GLU A 155 -16.88 10.74 -2.32
CA GLU A 155 -16.86 11.60 -1.13
C GLU A 155 -15.45 11.86 -0.59
N TRP A 156 -14.46 11.09 -1.01
CA TRP A 156 -13.05 11.25 -0.61
C TRP A 156 -12.25 12.11 -1.59
N ALA A 157 -12.90 12.63 -2.64
CA ALA A 157 -12.21 13.42 -3.65
C ALA A 157 -11.67 14.73 -3.05
N GLY A 158 -10.40 15.04 -3.37
CA GLY A 158 -9.75 16.23 -2.88
C GLY A 158 -9.02 16.09 -1.54
N LEU A 159 -9.06 14.91 -0.87
CA LEU A 159 -8.23 14.68 0.32
C LEU A 159 -6.76 14.94 -0.01
N PRO A 160 -6.12 15.98 0.60
CA PRO A 160 -4.84 16.47 0.13
C PRO A 160 -3.66 15.59 0.54
N GLN A 161 -2.60 15.66 -0.25
CA GLN A 161 -1.31 15.02 -0.03
C GLN A 161 -0.20 16.07 -0.14
N SER A 162 0.76 16.08 0.80
CA SER A 162 1.91 16.99 0.78
C SER A 162 3.24 16.23 0.63
N ARG A 163 4.35 16.99 0.44
CA ARG A 163 5.72 16.41 0.45
C ARG A 163 6.12 15.82 1.81
N MET A 164 5.41 16.18 2.89
CA MET A 164 5.67 15.64 4.22
C MET A 164 5.00 14.28 4.43
N MET A 165 4.16 13.83 3.49
CA MET A 165 3.43 12.59 3.62
C MET A 165 4.36 11.38 3.63
N ARG A 166 4.09 10.50 4.58
CA ARG A 166 4.59 9.13 4.63
C ARG A 166 3.39 8.19 4.55
N THR A 167 3.41 7.28 3.59
CA THR A 167 2.37 6.25 3.45
C THR A 167 2.91 4.91 3.91
N ILE A 168 2.13 4.19 4.71
CA ILE A 168 2.40 2.84 5.17
C ILE A 168 1.25 1.96 4.70
N GLU A 169 1.56 0.93 3.91
CA GLU A 169 0.63 -0.09 3.45
C GLU A 169 0.95 -1.39 4.19
N ARG A 170 -0.05 -2.02 4.81
CA ARG A 170 0.06 -3.35 5.42
C ARG A 170 -0.84 -4.31 4.66
N LEU A 171 -0.24 -5.29 4.01
CA LEU A 171 -0.91 -6.31 3.22
C LEU A 171 -0.91 -7.62 4.01
N SER A 172 -2.07 -8.14 4.36
CA SER A 172 -2.23 -9.42 5.04
C SER A 172 -3.41 -10.20 4.47
N LEU A 173 -3.45 -11.51 4.70
CA LEU A 173 -4.58 -12.33 4.31
C LEU A 173 -5.61 -12.38 5.44
N ALA A 174 -6.80 -11.82 5.23
CA ALA A 174 -7.93 -12.03 6.13
C ALA A 174 -8.42 -13.50 6.08
N ASN A 175 -8.26 -14.13 4.93
CA ASN A 175 -8.36 -15.58 4.68
C ASN A 175 -7.65 -15.89 3.33
N PRO A 176 -7.48 -17.16 2.93
CA PRO A 176 -6.73 -17.51 1.70
C PRO A 176 -7.23 -16.85 0.41
N ASN A 177 -8.48 -16.38 0.39
CA ASN A 177 -9.10 -15.78 -0.78
C ASN A 177 -9.42 -14.28 -0.60
N LEU A 178 -8.95 -13.65 0.47
CA LEU A 178 -9.23 -12.24 0.76
C LEU A 178 -7.98 -11.54 1.28
N LEU A 179 -7.41 -10.67 0.45
CA LEU A 179 -6.34 -9.77 0.83
C LEU A 179 -6.93 -8.55 1.56
N SER A 180 -6.38 -8.21 2.70
CA SER A 180 -6.65 -6.97 3.44
C SER A 180 -5.48 -6.03 3.29
N ILE A 181 -5.77 -4.78 2.92
CA ILE A 181 -4.79 -3.73 2.75
C ILE A 181 -5.19 -2.60 3.69
N GLN A 182 -4.34 -2.34 4.69
CA GLN A 182 -4.49 -1.21 5.60
C GLN A 182 -3.48 -0.14 5.19
N ILE A 183 -3.97 1.04 4.85
CA ILE A 183 -3.13 2.17 4.43
C ILE A 183 -3.22 3.25 5.49
N THR A 184 -2.07 3.70 5.97
CA THR A 184 -1.95 4.83 6.91
C THR A 184 -1.14 5.94 6.25
N HIS A 185 -1.75 7.12 6.13
CA HIS A 185 -1.09 8.32 5.65
C HIS A 185 -0.78 9.24 6.84
N VAL A 186 0.49 9.49 7.06
CA VAL A 186 0.98 10.45 8.06
C VAL A 186 1.43 11.71 7.32
N ASP A 187 0.62 12.77 7.38
CA ASP A 187 0.89 14.05 6.72
C ASP A 187 0.47 15.22 7.63
N PRO A 188 1.35 15.65 8.53
CA PRO A 188 1.01 16.68 9.53
C PRO A 188 0.73 18.07 8.92
N ALA A 189 1.03 18.28 7.64
CA ALA A 189 0.66 19.50 6.94
C ALA A 189 -0.85 19.55 6.62
N ASN A 190 -1.49 18.40 6.45
CA ASN A 190 -2.89 18.31 6.03
C ASN A 190 -3.81 17.65 7.05
N TYR A 191 -3.30 16.76 7.90
CA TYR A 191 -4.11 15.99 8.86
C TYR A 191 -3.60 16.17 10.29
N ARG A 192 -4.53 16.31 11.23
CA ARG A 192 -4.23 16.36 12.67
C ARG A 192 -3.84 14.99 13.21
N ASP A 193 -4.48 13.94 12.68
CA ASP A 193 -4.25 12.54 12.98
C ASP A 193 -3.94 11.76 11.68
N PRO A 194 -3.27 10.61 11.74
CA PRO A 194 -3.04 9.78 10.55
C PRO A 194 -4.35 9.39 9.88
N LEU A 195 -4.49 9.65 8.58
CA LEU A 195 -5.60 9.17 7.78
C LEU A 195 -5.46 7.66 7.57
N GLN A 196 -6.49 6.89 7.88
CA GLN A 196 -6.51 5.43 7.72
C GLN A 196 -7.54 4.99 6.71
N VAL A 197 -7.12 4.06 5.85
CA VAL A 197 -7.97 3.45 4.82
C VAL A 197 -7.79 1.95 4.88
N THR A 198 -8.89 1.21 4.87
CA THR A 198 -8.87 -0.26 4.76
C THR A 198 -9.59 -0.67 3.48
N ILE A 199 -8.93 -1.52 2.70
CA ILE A 199 -9.47 -2.04 1.45
C ILE A 199 -9.32 -3.56 1.47
N THR A 200 -10.36 -4.28 1.02
CA THR A 200 -10.28 -5.73 0.86
C THR A 200 -10.40 -6.12 -0.60
N TYR A 201 -9.55 -7.06 -1.02
CA TYR A 201 -9.44 -7.55 -2.38
C TYR A 201 -9.70 -9.05 -2.42
N PRO A 202 -10.80 -9.53 -2.99
CA PRO A 202 -10.98 -10.92 -3.31
C PRO A 202 -9.91 -11.45 -4.26
N ARG A 203 -9.54 -12.72 -4.10
CA ARG A 203 -8.64 -13.41 -5.05
C ARG A 203 -9.30 -13.52 -6.41
N SER A 204 -8.55 -13.20 -7.46
CA SER A 204 -9.00 -13.25 -8.84
C SER A 204 -8.41 -14.46 -9.58
N LYS A 205 -9.17 -14.99 -10.55
CA LYS A 205 -8.71 -15.98 -11.53
C LYS A 205 -8.31 -15.33 -12.86
N PHE A 206 -8.57 -14.03 -13.01
CA PHE A 206 -8.21 -13.29 -14.21
C PHE A 206 -6.69 -13.05 -14.26
N GLU A 207 -6.17 -12.91 -15.46
CA GLU A 207 -4.79 -12.51 -15.70
C GLU A 207 -4.70 -10.99 -15.91
N LEU A 208 -3.51 -10.44 -15.64
CA LEU A 208 -3.22 -9.03 -15.81
C LEU A 208 -3.35 -8.63 -17.29
N MET A 209 -4.11 -7.59 -17.57
CA MET A 209 -4.27 -7.04 -18.91
C MET A 209 -3.57 -5.70 -19.04
N HIS A 210 -3.34 -5.26 -20.26
CA HIS A 210 -2.81 -3.93 -20.56
C HIS A 210 -3.94 -2.91 -20.48
N TYR A 211 -3.76 -1.87 -19.66
CA TYR A 211 -4.75 -0.81 -19.47
C TYR A 211 -4.74 0.19 -20.63
N GLY A 212 -3.55 0.57 -21.08
CA GLY A 212 -3.37 1.41 -22.27
C GLY A 212 -3.98 2.80 -22.14
N CYS A 213 -3.75 3.49 -21.01
CA CYS A 213 -4.33 4.82 -20.81
C CYS A 213 -3.87 5.82 -21.88
N ASP A 214 -4.83 6.45 -22.58
CA ASP A 214 -4.56 7.59 -23.48
C ASP A 214 -5.12 8.88 -22.81
N PRO A 215 -4.29 9.92 -22.62
CA PRO A 215 -4.75 11.19 -22.06
C PRO A 215 -5.85 11.87 -22.86
N LYS A 216 -5.98 11.58 -24.16
CA LYS A 216 -7.06 12.11 -24.99
C LYS A 216 -8.40 11.49 -24.64
N ASP A 217 -8.41 10.19 -24.33
CA ASP A 217 -9.61 9.45 -23.95
C ASP A 217 -9.99 9.67 -22.48
N ALA A 218 -8.99 10.00 -21.65
CA ALA A 218 -9.17 10.26 -20.23
C ALA A 218 -9.80 11.65 -19.93
N GLN A 219 -9.85 12.55 -20.90
CA GLN A 219 -10.46 13.87 -20.74
C GLN A 219 -11.97 13.79 -20.69
N ILE A 220 -12.56 14.60 -19.80
CA ILE A 220 -14.01 14.75 -19.73
C ILE A 220 -14.44 15.52 -20.97
N THR A 221 -15.09 14.87 -21.92
CA THR A 221 -15.86 15.56 -22.96
C THR A 221 -17.11 16.12 -22.30
N GLU A 222 -17.30 17.44 -22.33
CA GLU A 222 -18.58 18.03 -21.94
C GLU A 222 -19.67 17.37 -22.82
N PRO A 223 -20.81 16.94 -22.25
CA PRO A 223 -21.92 16.52 -23.08
C PRO A 223 -22.30 17.67 -24.01
N ASN A 224 -22.34 17.39 -25.31
CA ASN A 224 -22.79 18.36 -26.30
C ASN A 224 -24.11 18.96 -25.83
N LYS A 225 -24.10 20.28 -25.62
CA LYS A 225 -25.31 21.05 -25.31
C LYS A 225 -26.30 21.01 -26.46
#